data_155cc4d4ad46dfbda73aa3a5f61bf39d
#
_entry.id   155cc4d4ad46dfbda73aa3a5f61bf39d
#
_cell.length_a   1.000
_cell.length_b   1.000
_cell.length_c   1.000
_cell.angle_alpha   90.00
_cell.angle_beta   90.00
_cell.angle_gamma   90.00
#
_symmetry.space_group_name_H-M   'P 1'
#
loop_
_entity.id
_entity.type
_entity.pdbx_description
1 polymer ?
#
loop_
_entity_poly.entity_id
_entity_poly.type
_entity_poly.pdbx_seq_one_letter_code
_entity_poly.pdbx_strand_id
1 'polypeptide(L)'
;MRLKTLFAMLVIGTVAFAQDDPVIMTINGQPVNRSEFEYSYNKNNSDGVIDKKTVEEYVDLFINYKLKVAAALDAHLDTLVSFKNEFAQYRDQQIRPTFITDQDVEREAKDIYQRTQHFVDSLGGIVKPAHILIMVGQKASEADRKKAEQRADSVYNVLKQGANFEELAKKVSDDKGSAKNGGVLGWIQPQQTVKEFETVAYSLNKGEISKPVLSPYGYHIIRLDDKSMFFPYDSLRSDILTFIDRRGIREKIIDDKVEEIVKADGNTTKEKLMEQRAIELSAKDSDLANLIREYHDGLLLYEISNSEVWDKAAKDEAGLANYFKKNKKRYTWDSPRFKGMAYHVKDQADVKAVKKCVKGLAFDKWAERLRTTFNADSVKRIRVEKGIFKQGDNPLVDRDVFKKKDAKVTPNKDYPIDATYGKVLKAPKEYSDVRGQVVADYQDQLEKEWVARLRQRYAVVVNKDVLATVNKH
;
A
#
# COMPACT_ATOMS: atom_id res chain seq x y z
N MET A 1 -55.08 8.84 -11.70
CA MET A 1 -54.32 7.78 -12.39
C MET A 1 -53.09 7.45 -11.53
N ARG A 2 -53.15 6.33 -10.82
CA ARG A 2 -52.09 5.93 -9.89
C ARG A 2 -51.03 5.14 -10.66
N LEU A 3 -49.84 5.69 -10.78
CA LEU A 3 -48.67 5.02 -11.36
C LEU A 3 -48.13 4.01 -10.33
N LYS A 4 -48.32 2.73 -10.60
CA LYS A 4 -47.74 1.64 -9.80
C LYS A 4 -46.30 1.48 -10.26
N THR A 5 -45.38 1.87 -9.39
CA THR A 5 -43.95 1.58 -9.55
C THR A 5 -43.75 0.08 -9.32
N LEU A 6 -43.38 -0.62 -10.37
CA LEU A 6 -42.97 -2.01 -10.29
C LEU A 6 -41.58 -2.06 -9.62
N PHE A 7 -41.52 -2.57 -8.39
CA PHE A 7 -40.29 -2.98 -7.75
C PHE A 7 -39.85 -4.28 -8.45
N ALA A 8 -38.84 -4.23 -9.26
CA ALA A 8 -38.15 -5.42 -9.75
C ALA A 8 -37.36 -6.02 -8.59
N MET A 9 -37.99 -6.98 -7.88
CA MET A 9 -37.25 -7.92 -7.03
C MET A 9 -36.28 -8.69 -7.92
N LEU A 10 -35.00 -8.48 -7.69
CA LEU A 10 -33.97 -9.36 -8.23
C LEU A 10 -34.09 -10.70 -7.49
N VAL A 11 -34.93 -11.58 -8.01
CA VAL A 11 -34.96 -12.97 -7.61
C VAL A 11 -33.65 -13.58 -8.11
N ILE A 12 -32.66 -13.69 -7.22
CA ILE A 12 -31.49 -14.52 -7.46
C ILE A 12 -32.01 -15.94 -7.63
N GLY A 13 -32.06 -16.38 -8.87
CA GLY A 13 -32.43 -17.75 -9.20
C GLY A 13 -31.47 -18.71 -8.49
N THR A 14 -32.02 -19.52 -7.60
CA THR A 14 -31.33 -20.62 -6.96
C THR A 14 -30.98 -21.66 -8.02
N VAL A 15 -29.74 -21.63 -8.52
CA VAL A 15 -29.20 -22.67 -9.39
C VAL A 15 -28.57 -23.74 -8.49
N ALA A 16 -29.11 -24.91 -8.56
CA ALA A 16 -28.67 -26.32 -8.34
C ALA A 16 -27.48 -26.69 -7.41
N PHE A 17 -27.00 -25.83 -6.51
CA PHE A 17 -26.16 -26.21 -5.39
C PHE A 17 -26.89 -26.12 -4.04
N ALA A 18 -28.22 -25.88 -4.08
CA ALA A 18 -29.03 -25.65 -2.87
C ALA A 18 -29.30 -26.91 -2.04
N GLN A 19 -28.79 -28.09 -2.40
CA GLN A 19 -29.10 -29.33 -1.68
C GLN A 19 -28.17 -29.57 -0.47
N ASP A 20 -27.00 -28.92 -0.41
CA ASP A 20 -26.01 -29.12 0.66
C ASP A 20 -25.66 -27.88 1.50
N ASP A 21 -26.30 -26.72 1.26
CA ASP A 21 -26.03 -25.48 1.99
C ASP A 21 -27.29 -24.93 2.70
N PRO A 22 -27.67 -25.54 3.82
CA PRO A 22 -28.90 -25.20 4.52
C PRO A 22 -28.84 -23.81 5.17
N VAL A 23 -30.01 -23.18 5.31
CA VAL A 23 -30.15 -21.90 6.01
C VAL A 23 -29.89 -22.10 7.51
N ILE A 24 -28.82 -21.50 8.01
CA ILE A 24 -28.41 -21.56 9.41
C ILE A 24 -29.16 -20.54 10.26
N MET A 25 -29.51 -19.40 9.67
CA MET A 25 -30.32 -18.37 10.34
C MET A 25 -31.01 -17.46 9.33
N THR A 26 -32.00 -16.69 9.81
CA THR A 26 -32.54 -15.57 9.04
C THR A 26 -32.35 -14.27 9.82
N ILE A 27 -31.98 -13.20 9.13
CA ILE A 27 -31.83 -11.85 9.69
C ILE A 27 -32.79 -10.93 8.92
N ASN A 28 -33.77 -10.37 9.61
CA ASN A 28 -34.82 -9.58 8.98
C ASN A 28 -35.50 -10.28 7.79
N GLY A 29 -35.73 -11.59 7.91
CA GLY A 29 -36.29 -12.43 6.85
C GLY A 29 -35.34 -12.81 5.72
N GLN A 30 -34.13 -12.28 5.68
CA GLN A 30 -33.12 -12.66 4.69
C GLN A 30 -32.37 -13.91 5.16
N PRO A 31 -32.24 -14.93 4.33
CA PRO A 31 -31.54 -16.17 4.69
C PRO A 31 -30.02 -15.95 4.75
N VAL A 32 -29.40 -16.60 5.72
CA VAL A 32 -27.96 -16.78 5.82
C VAL A 32 -27.68 -18.26 5.78
N ASN A 33 -26.85 -18.69 4.86
CA ASN A 33 -26.53 -20.09 4.68
C ASN A 33 -25.40 -20.56 5.61
N ARG A 34 -25.30 -21.86 5.83
CA ARG A 34 -24.28 -22.47 6.69
C ARG A 34 -22.88 -22.15 6.17
N SER A 35 -22.64 -22.25 4.86
CA SER A 35 -21.34 -21.97 4.24
C SER A 35 -20.84 -20.54 4.52
N GLU A 36 -21.74 -19.56 4.50
CA GLU A 36 -21.39 -18.16 4.83
C GLU A 36 -20.95 -18.02 6.29
N PHE A 37 -21.68 -18.67 7.21
CA PHE A 37 -21.31 -18.66 8.62
C PHE A 37 -19.99 -19.39 8.86
N GLU A 38 -19.80 -20.57 8.26
CA GLU A 38 -18.56 -21.35 8.38
C GLU A 38 -17.35 -20.63 7.83
N TYR A 39 -17.47 -19.99 6.67
CA TYR A 39 -16.41 -19.18 6.11
C TYR A 39 -15.96 -18.08 7.11
N SER A 40 -16.91 -17.34 7.65
CA SER A 40 -16.63 -16.28 8.62
C SER A 40 -16.08 -16.84 9.93
N TYR A 41 -16.66 -17.93 10.45
CA TYR A 41 -16.22 -18.61 11.67
C TYR A 41 -14.78 -19.13 11.54
N ASN A 42 -14.49 -19.85 10.48
CA ASN A 42 -13.18 -20.47 10.26
C ASN A 42 -12.08 -19.42 10.06
N LYS A 43 -12.38 -18.34 9.33
CA LYS A 43 -11.46 -17.22 9.16
C LYS A 43 -11.08 -16.57 10.49
N ASN A 44 -12.07 -16.37 11.37
CA ASN A 44 -11.87 -15.77 12.68
C ASN A 44 -11.30 -16.72 13.74
N ASN A 45 -11.19 -18.01 13.42
CA ASN A 45 -10.59 -19.05 14.26
C ASN A 45 -9.42 -19.76 13.59
N SER A 46 -8.81 -19.15 12.57
CA SER A 46 -7.66 -19.69 11.84
C SER A 46 -6.43 -19.87 12.74
N ASP A 47 -5.42 -20.56 12.22
CA ASP A 47 -4.16 -20.74 12.94
C ASP A 47 -3.50 -19.38 13.22
N GLY A 48 -3.05 -19.20 14.47
CA GLY A 48 -2.48 -17.93 14.96
C GLY A 48 -3.46 -17.03 15.72
N VAL A 49 -4.76 -17.27 15.66
CA VAL A 49 -5.73 -16.55 16.52
C VAL A 49 -5.62 -17.05 17.96
N ILE A 50 -5.29 -16.13 18.90
CA ILE A 50 -5.06 -16.46 20.32
C ILE A 50 -6.39 -16.72 21.06
N ASP A 51 -7.42 -15.95 20.75
CA ASP A 51 -8.74 -16.00 21.43
C ASP A 51 -9.79 -16.64 20.50
N LYS A 52 -9.60 -17.94 20.21
CA LYS A 52 -10.55 -18.73 19.41
C LYS A 52 -11.88 -18.86 20.12
N LYS A 53 -12.97 -18.72 19.40
CA LYS A 53 -14.34 -18.83 19.89
C LYS A 53 -14.95 -20.19 19.54
N THR A 54 -15.81 -20.71 20.42
CA THR A 54 -16.68 -21.83 20.04
C THR A 54 -17.76 -21.34 19.07
N VAL A 55 -18.47 -22.27 18.44
CA VAL A 55 -19.58 -21.94 17.52
C VAL A 55 -20.67 -21.16 18.29
N GLU A 56 -20.96 -21.57 19.54
CA GLU A 56 -21.95 -20.95 20.41
C GLU A 56 -21.57 -19.52 20.81
N GLU A 57 -20.28 -19.26 21.04
CA GLU A 57 -19.78 -17.92 21.35
C GLU A 57 -19.74 -17.03 20.11
N TYR A 58 -19.44 -17.61 18.95
CA TYR A 58 -19.28 -16.86 17.71
C TYR A 58 -20.62 -16.47 17.08
N VAL A 59 -21.67 -17.28 17.25
CA VAL A 59 -22.99 -17.04 16.64
C VAL A 59 -23.56 -15.68 17.01
N ASP A 60 -23.41 -15.26 18.27
CA ASP A 60 -23.88 -13.94 18.72
C ASP A 60 -23.08 -12.77 18.10
N LEU A 61 -21.80 -12.93 17.91
CA LEU A 61 -20.94 -11.96 17.22
C LEU A 61 -21.35 -11.84 15.74
N PHE A 62 -21.58 -12.96 15.10
CA PHE A 62 -22.00 -13.03 13.71
C PHE A 62 -23.40 -12.42 13.51
N ILE A 63 -24.34 -12.68 14.42
CA ILE A 63 -25.67 -12.03 14.41
C ILE A 63 -25.52 -10.52 14.50
N ASN A 64 -24.70 -10.01 15.43
CA ASN A 64 -24.50 -8.56 15.60
C ASN A 64 -23.89 -7.94 14.32
N TYR A 65 -22.96 -8.62 13.67
CA TYR A 65 -22.41 -8.22 12.38
C TYR A 65 -23.51 -8.12 11.31
N LYS A 66 -24.31 -9.18 11.12
CA LYS A 66 -25.38 -9.20 10.10
C LYS A 66 -26.50 -8.20 10.38
N LEU A 67 -26.81 -7.92 11.65
CA LEU A 67 -27.76 -6.87 12.03
C LEU A 67 -27.29 -5.47 11.63
N LYS A 68 -26.00 -5.19 11.75
CA LYS A 68 -25.42 -3.91 11.30
C LYS A 68 -25.43 -3.79 9.78
N VAL A 69 -25.11 -4.88 9.06
CA VAL A 69 -25.23 -4.92 7.60
C VAL A 69 -26.68 -4.68 7.16
N ALA A 70 -27.66 -5.31 7.82
CA ALA A 70 -29.07 -5.06 7.54
C ALA A 70 -29.45 -3.59 7.76
N ALA A 71 -28.94 -2.95 8.81
CA ALA A 71 -29.16 -1.54 9.07
C ALA A 71 -28.54 -0.63 8.01
N ALA A 72 -27.36 -1.01 7.49
CA ALA A 72 -26.69 -0.28 6.41
C ALA A 72 -27.48 -0.36 5.10
N LEU A 73 -28.02 -1.52 4.77
CA LEU A 73 -28.89 -1.72 3.60
C LEU A 73 -30.21 -0.94 3.74
N ASP A 74 -30.85 -0.95 4.92
CA ASP A 74 -32.03 -0.13 5.19
C ASP A 74 -31.77 1.38 5.07
N ALA A 75 -30.53 1.79 5.37
CA ALA A 75 -30.07 3.17 5.17
C ALA A 75 -29.61 3.47 3.72
N HIS A 76 -29.72 2.49 2.82
CA HIS A 76 -29.33 2.58 1.39
C HIS A 76 -27.86 2.97 1.19
N LEU A 77 -26.95 2.56 2.09
CA LEU A 77 -25.53 2.88 1.97
C LEU A 77 -24.87 2.18 0.77
N ASP A 78 -25.40 1.04 0.33
CA ASP A 78 -25.03 0.32 -0.89
C ASP A 78 -25.29 1.11 -2.18
N THR A 79 -26.13 2.13 -2.12
CA THR A 79 -26.45 2.97 -3.27
C THR A 79 -25.52 4.17 -3.46
N LEU A 80 -24.70 4.48 -2.47
CA LEU A 80 -23.75 5.59 -2.51
C LEU A 80 -22.70 5.38 -3.62
N VAL A 81 -22.37 6.46 -4.33
CA VAL A 81 -21.37 6.40 -5.42
C VAL A 81 -19.99 5.97 -4.90
N SER A 82 -19.61 6.45 -3.72
CA SER A 82 -18.35 6.04 -3.07
C SER A 82 -18.31 4.53 -2.82
N PHE A 83 -19.38 3.99 -2.24
CA PHE A 83 -19.51 2.57 -1.98
C PHE A 83 -19.44 1.74 -3.26
N LYS A 84 -20.24 2.11 -4.28
CA LYS A 84 -20.25 1.38 -5.56
C LYS A 84 -18.89 1.36 -6.24
N ASN A 85 -18.19 2.48 -6.24
CA ASN A 85 -16.85 2.57 -6.83
C ASN A 85 -15.83 1.71 -6.10
N GLU A 86 -15.83 1.77 -4.77
CA GLU A 86 -14.89 1.02 -3.95
C GLU A 86 -15.17 -0.48 -4.03
N PHE A 87 -16.42 -0.88 -3.92
CA PHE A 87 -16.84 -2.28 -4.07
C PHE A 87 -16.51 -2.82 -5.47
N ALA A 88 -16.83 -2.06 -6.54
CA ALA A 88 -16.51 -2.45 -7.91
C ALA A 88 -15.01 -2.64 -8.11
N GLN A 89 -14.18 -1.72 -7.61
CA GLN A 89 -12.73 -1.84 -7.71
C GLN A 89 -12.22 -3.14 -7.08
N TYR A 90 -12.73 -3.48 -5.90
CA TYR A 90 -12.33 -4.68 -5.19
C TYR A 90 -12.82 -5.96 -5.86
N ARG A 91 -14.11 -6.02 -6.23
CA ARG A 91 -14.70 -7.13 -6.99
C ARG A 91 -13.91 -7.37 -8.29
N ASP A 92 -13.65 -6.29 -9.03
CA ASP A 92 -12.99 -6.38 -10.33
C ASP A 92 -11.56 -6.88 -10.19
N GLN A 93 -10.85 -6.52 -9.13
CA GLN A 93 -9.52 -7.05 -8.84
C GLN A 93 -9.51 -8.58 -8.72
N GLN A 94 -10.57 -9.18 -8.16
CA GLN A 94 -10.67 -10.64 -8.01
C GLN A 94 -10.99 -11.34 -9.34
N ILE A 95 -11.79 -10.72 -10.19
CA ILE A 95 -12.32 -11.39 -11.39
C ILE A 95 -11.55 -11.07 -12.67
N ARG A 96 -10.89 -9.92 -12.77
CA ARG A 96 -10.16 -9.51 -13.98
C ARG A 96 -9.16 -10.56 -14.50
N PRO A 97 -8.37 -11.24 -13.64
CA PRO A 97 -7.46 -12.30 -14.11
C PRO A 97 -8.14 -13.45 -14.85
N THR A 98 -9.44 -13.67 -14.59
CA THR A 98 -10.21 -14.77 -15.20
C THR A 98 -10.66 -14.51 -16.63
N PHE A 99 -10.44 -13.31 -17.17
CA PHE A 99 -10.75 -12.97 -18.56
C PHE A 99 -9.71 -13.48 -19.55
N ILE A 100 -8.52 -13.83 -19.08
CA ILE A 100 -7.43 -14.33 -19.91
C ILE A 100 -7.02 -15.73 -19.47
N THR A 101 -6.46 -16.47 -20.41
CA THR A 101 -5.88 -17.81 -20.21
C THR A 101 -4.37 -17.77 -20.39
N ASP A 102 -3.68 -18.86 -20.02
CA ASP A 102 -2.26 -19.00 -20.32
C ASP A 102 -1.97 -18.94 -21.82
N GLN A 103 -2.94 -19.31 -22.67
CA GLN A 103 -2.81 -19.21 -24.13
C GLN A 103 -2.79 -17.75 -24.60
N ASP A 104 -3.54 -16.85 -23.94
CA ASP A 104 -3.54 -15.43 -24.27
C ASP A 104 -2.19 -14.79 -23.93
N VAL A 105 -1.63 -15.16 -22.78
CA VAL A 105 -0.30 -14.73 -22.34
C VAL A 105 0.78 -15.28 -23.26
N GLU A 106 0.66 -16.55 -23.66
CA GLU A 106 1.60 -17.22 -24.59
C GLU A 106 1.57 -16.58 -25.99
N ARG A 107 0.39 -16.16 -26.45
CA ARG A 107 0.25 -15.43 -27.72
C ARG A 107 1.01 -14.11 -27.68
N GLU A 108 0.81 -13.30 -26.64
CA GLU A 108 1.57 -12.05 -26.47
C GLU A 108 3.07 -12.29 -26.32
N ALA A 109 3.47 -13.36 -25.63
CA ALA A 109 4.88 -13.74 -25.51
C ALA A 109 5.51 -14.03 -26.88
N LYS A 110 4.78 -14.75 -27.74
CA LYS A 110 5.21 -15.01 -29.11
C LYS A 110 5.26 -13.75 -29.98
N ASP A 111 4.30 -12.84 -29.80
CA ASP A 111 4.28 -11.57 -30.52
C ASP A 111 5.46 -10.66 -30.10
N ILE A 112 5.77 -10.61 -28.82
CA ILE A 112 6.96 -9.90 -28.30
C ILE A 112 8.23 -10.51 -28.90
N TYR A 113 8.32 -11.84 -28.88
CA TYR A 113 9.46 -12.56 -29.47
C TYR A 113 9.62 -12.25 -30.96
N GLN A 114 8.56 -12.38 -31.75
CA GLN A 114 8.63 -12.18 -33.22
C GLN A 114 9.02 -10.75 -33.56
N ARG A 115 8.47 -9.75 -32.86
CA ARG A 115 8.86 -8.34 -33.07
C ARG A 115 10.33 -8.12 -32.74
N THR A 116 10.81 -8.69 -31.65
CA THR A 116 12.21 -8.56 -31.21
C THR A 116 13.12 -9.30 -32.15
N GLN A 117 12.80 -10.54 -32.54
CA GLN A 117 13.52 -11.32 -33.50
C GLN A 117 13.67 -10.58 -34.84
N HIS A 118 12.57 -10.10 -35.39
CA HIS A 118 12.59 -9.36 -36.66
C HIS A 118 13.50 -8.12 -36.58
N PHE A 119 13.38 -7.36 -35.48
CA PHE A 119 14.25 -6.20 -35.28
C PHE A 119 15.73 -6.59 -35.19
N VAL A 120 16.06 -7.54 -34.35
CA VAL A 120 17.46 -7.98 -34.14
C VAL A 120 18.05 -8.58 -35.41
N ASP A 121 17.32 -9.47 -36.07
CA ASP A 121 17.80 -10.17 -37.27
C ASP A 121 17.95 -9.22 -38.48
N SER A 122 17.07 -8.22 -38.62
CA SER A 122 17.18 -7.20 -39.67
C SER A 122 18.43 -6.32 -39.52
N LEU A 123 18.98 -6.21 -38.32
CA LEU A 123 20.19 -5.45 -38.01
C LEU A 123 21.46 -6.32 -37.91
N GLY A 124 21.37 -7.60 -38.31
CA GLY A 124 22.52 -8.51 -38.40
C GLY A 124 22.62 -9.52 -37.26
N GLY A 125 21.55 -9.74 -36.49
CA GLY A 125 21.49 -10.74 -35.44
C GLY A 125 22.11 -10.28 -34.12
N ILE A 126 22.71 -11.23 -33.40
CA ILE A 126 23.40 -11.00 -32.12
C ILE A 126 24.88 -11.31 -32.25
N VAL A 127 25.73 -10.60 -31.56
CA VAL A 127 27.18 -10.80 -31.55
C VAL A 127 27.69 -11.04 -30.14
N LYS A 128 28.73 -11.85 -30.02
CA LYS A 128 29.41 -12.12 -28.75
C LYS A 128 30.84 -11.57 -28.82
N PRO A 129 31.04 -10.29 -28.48
CA PRO A 129 32.36 -9.68 -28.54
C PRO A 129 33.11 -9.85 -27.21
N ALA A 130 34.42 -9.80 -27.29
CA ALA A 130 35.33 -9.47 -26.21
C ALA A 130 36.06 -8.17 -26.52
N HIS A 131 36.41 -7.38 -25.51
CA HIS A 131 37.16 -6.14 -25.77
C HIS A 131 38.26 -5.86 -24.75
N ILE A 132 39.20 -5.04 -25.16
CA ILE A 132 40.18 -4.36 -24.32
C ILE A 132 39.89 -2.87 -24.43
N LEU A 133 39.60 -2.22 -23.31
CA LEU A 133 39.37 -0.78 -23.24
C LEU A 133 40.64 -0.08 -22.75
N ILE A 134 41.09 0.92 -23.49
CA ILE A 134 42.04 1.93 -23.01
C ILE A 134 41.26 3.20 -22.79
N MET A 135 40.98 3.49 -21.55
CA MET A 135 40.09 4.61 -21.15
C MET A 135 40.75 5.96 -21.46
N VAL A 136 39.96 6.83 -22.07
CA VAL A 136 40.30 8.25 -22.20
C VAL A 136 39.02 9.06 -22.18
N GLY A 137 38.95 10.04 -21.31
CA GLY A 137 37.74 10.84 -21.16
C GLY A 137 37.49 11.78 -22.34
N GLN A 138 36.23 12.09 -22.60
CA GLN A 138 35.82 12.99 -23.69
C GLN A 138 36.46 14.38 -23.61
N LYS A 139 36.76 14.87 -22.40
CA LYS A 139 37.36 16.16 -22.12
C LYS A 139 38.89 16.08 -21.91
N ALA A 140 39.50 14.92 -22.18
CA ALA A 140 40.94 14.76 -22.03
C ALA A 140 41.74 15.67 -23.00
N SER A 141 42.92 16.05 -22.56
CA SER A 141 43.83 16.87 -23.37
C SER A 141 44.23 16.09 -24.64
N GLU A 142 44.64 16.81 -25.69
CA GLU A 142 45.14 16.20 -26.90
C GLU A 142 46.37 15.28 -26.64
N ALA A 143 47.24 15.71 -25.72
CA ALA A 143 48.37 14.89 -25.28
C ALA A 143 47.96 13.57 -24.63
N ASP A 144 46.90 13.59 -23.78
CA ASP A 144 46.41 12.38 -23.14
C ASP A 144 45.67 11.46 -24.12
N ARG A 145 44.94 12.01 -25.07
CA ARG A 145 44.33 11.25 -26.18
C ARG A 145 45.38 10.54 -27.02
N LYS A 146 46.44 11.23 -27.37
CA LYS A 146 47.56 10.67 -28.16
C LYS A 146 48.29 9.57 -27.38
N LYS A 147 48.47 9.72 -26.07
CA LYS A 147 49.04 8.65 -25.20
C LYS A 147 48.12 7.42 -25.17
N ALA A 148 46.81 7.61 -25.04
CA ALA A 148 45.85 6.51 -25.03
C ALA A 148 45.80 5.78 -26.36
N GLU A 149 45.85 6.52 -27.49
CA GLU A 149 45.96 5.96 -28.83
C GLU A 149 47.21 5.10 -29.00
N GLN A 150 48.38 5.66 -28.67
CA GLN A 150 49.65 4.93 -28.72
C GLN A 150 49.64 3.66 -27.85
N ARG A 151 49.02 3.71 -26.68
CA ARG A 151 48.85 2.54 -25.80
C ARG A 151 47.92 1.51 -26.44
N ALA A 152 46.82 1.94 -27.07
CA ALA A 152 45.91 1.04 -27.79
C ALA A 152 46.56 0.40 -29.00
N ASP A 153 47.32 1.17 -29.80
CA ASP A 153 48.07 0.65 -30.92
C ASP A 153 49.16 -0.36 -30.50
N SER A 154 49.81 -0.10 -29.36
CA SER A 154 50.81 -1.02 -28.79
C SER A 154 50.16 -2.34 -28.40
N VAL A 155 48.99 -2.31 -27.73
CA VAL A 155 48.22 -3.50 -27.37
C VAL A 155 47.77 -4.26 -28.62
N TYR A 156 47.26 -3.57 -29.64
CA TYR A 156 46.84 -4.17 -30.89
C TYR A 156 48.02 -4.86 -31.62
N ASN A 157 49.21 -4.23 -31.67
CA ASN A 157 50.39 -4.79 -32.28
C ASN A 157 50.86 -6.08 -31.60
N VAL A 158 50.78 -6.12 -30.26
CA VAL A 158 51.10 -7.33 -29.49
C VAL A 158 50.11 -8.46 -29.78
N LEU A 159 48.81 -8.14 -29.95
CA LEU A 159 47.80 -9.11 -30.37
C LEU A 159 48.04 -9.64 -31.78
N LYS A 160 48.46 -8.78 -32.73
CA LYS A 160 48.84 -9.20 -34.10
C LYS A 160 50.04 -10.12 -34.14
N GLN A 161 50.92 -10.06 -33.15
CA GLN A 161 52.04 -10.96 -32.97
C GLN A 161 51.66 -12.29 -32.32
N GLY A 162 50.36 -12.53 -32.05
CA GLY A 162 49.87 -13.79 -31.55
C GLY A 162 49.71 -13.87 -30.02
N ALA A 163 49.76 -12.74 -29.31
CA ALA A 163 49.51 -12.74 -27.87
C ALA A 163 48.08 -13.19 -27.58
N ASN A 164 47.89 -13.85 -26.43
CA ASN A 164 46.58 -14.27 -25.97
C ASN A 164 45.73 -13.05 -25.58
N PHE A 165 44.57 -12.89 -26.21
CA PHE A 165 43.65 -11.76 -26.01
C PHE A 165 43.16 -11.68 -24.59
N GLU A 166 42.74 -12.79 -24.00
CA GLU A 166 42.11 -12.84 -22.67
C GLU A 166 43.14 -12.48 -21.57
N GLU A 167 44.36 -13.03 -21.68
CA GLU A 167 45.43 -12.70 -20.74
C GLU A 167 45.86 -11.24 -20.85
N LEU A 168 45.84 -10.70 -22.07
CA LEU A 168 46.17 -9.29 -22.28
C LEU A 168 45.04 -8.38 -21.76
N ALA A 169 43.77 -8.75 -21.99
CA ALA A 169 42.63 -8.04 -21.43
C ALA A 169 42.70 -7.94 -19.90
N LYS A 170 42.97 -9.06 -19.21
CA LYS A 170 43.16 -9.08 -17.75
C LYS A 170 44.26 -8.12 -17.28
N LYS A 171 45.36 -8.00 -18.05
CA LYS A 171 46.50 -7.17 -17.65
C LYS A 171 46.31 -5.69 -17.93
N VAL A 172 45.78 -5.32 -19.11
CA VAL A 172 45.86 -3.95 -19.60
C VAL A 172 44.53 -3.25 -19.78
N SER A 173 43.39 -3.97 -19.76
CA SER A 173 42.08 -3.34 -19.96
C SER A 173 41.71 -2.48 -18.77
N ASP A 174 41.22 -1.28 -19.06
CA ASP A 174 40.72 -0.33 -18.08
C ASP A 174 39.27 -0.63 -17.73
N ASP A 175 38.52 -1.42 -18.52
CA ASP A 175 37.23 -1.99 -18.14
C ASP A 175 37.43 -3.18 -17.19
N LYS A 176 37.44 -2.89 -15.89
CA LYS A 176 37.62 -3.89 -14.82
C LYS A 176 36.48 -4.89 -14.72
N GLY A 177 35.31 -4.53 -15.26
CA GLY A 177 34.12 -5.40 -15.27
C GLY A 177 34.34 -6.63 -16.14
N SER A 178 34.69 -6.43 -17.39
CA SER A 178 34.95 -7.52 -18.37
C SER A 178 36.38 -8.06 -18.31
N ALA A 179 37.37 -7.25 -17.94
CA ALA A 179 38.78 -7.64 -17.91
C ALA A 179 39.04 -8.95 -17.13
N LYS A 180 38.42 -9.10 -15.95
CA LYS A 180 38.54 -10.31 -15.10
C LYS A 180 38.15 -11.60 -15.84
N ASN A 181 37.23 -11.48 -16.80
CA ASN A 181 36.74 -12.57 -17.62
C ASN A 181 37.36 -12.53 -19.07
N GLY A 182 38.56 -11.97 -19.19
CA GLY A 182 39.27 -11.91 -20.50
C GLY A 182 38.66 -10.92 -21.48
N GLY A 183 37.91 -9.95 -21.03
CA GLY A 183 37.26 -8.93 -21.85
C GLY A 183 35.93 -9.36 -22.47
N VAL A 184 35.41 -10.55 -22.18
CA VAL A 184 34.15 -11.08 -22.75
C VAL A 184 32.94 -10.30 -22.23
N LEU A 185 32.10 -9.82 -23.15
CA LEU A 185 30.88 -9.04 -22.83
C LEU A 185 29.59 -9.87 -22.85
N GLY A 186 29.68 -11.15 -23.28
CA GLY A 186 28.49 -11.97 -23.52
C GLY A 186 27.84 -11.65 -24.89
N TRP A 187 26.62 -12.15 -25.09
CA TRP A 187 25.82 -11.83 -26.26
C TRP A 187 25.20 -10.44 -26.14
N ILE A 188 25.38 -9.64 -27.19
CA ILE A 188 24.78 -8.31 -27.30
C ILE A 188 23.89 -8.22 -28.54
N GLN A 189 22.81 -7.48 -28.41
CA GLN A 189 21.84 -7.17 -29.45
C GLN A 189 22.15 -5.79 -30.05
N PRO A 190 21.64 -5.46 -31.24
CA PRO A 190 21.75 -4.13 -31.82
C PRO A 190 21.23 -3.05 -30.83
N GLN A 191 21.92 -1.92 -30.81
CA GLN A 191 21.61 -0.76 -29.94
C GLN A 191 21.83 -0.97 -28.44
N GLN A 192 22.54 -2.01 -28.02
CA GLN A 192 22.93 -2.23 -26.63
C GLN A 192 24.25 -1.58 -26.24
N THR A 193 25.05 -1.18 -27.20
CA THR A 193 26.35 -0.55 -26.99
C THR A 193 26.47 0.78 -27.72
N VAL A 194 27.58 1.49 -27.52
CA VAL A 194 27.83 2.75 -28.25
C VAL A 194 28.06 2.45 -29.73
N LYS A 195 27.57 3.34 -30.60
CA LYS A 195 27.51 3.18 -32.02
C LYS A 195 28.87 2.81 -32.63
N GLU A 196 29.95 3.44 -32.19
CA GLU A 196 31.32 3.22 -32.68
C GLU A 196 31.78 1.79 -32.42
N PHE A 197 31.52 1.28 -31.20
CA PHE A 197 31.82 -0.09 -30.82
C PHE A 197 30.97 -1.08 -31.62
N GLU A 198 29.67 -0.84 -31.67
CA GLU A 198 28.69 -1.71 -32.31
C GLU A 198 28.98 -1.86 -33.81
N THR A 199 29.20 -0.74 -34.50
CA THR A 199 29.51 -0.74 -35.94
C THR A 199 30.70 -1.66 -36.27
N VAL A 200 31.74 -1.62 -35.43
CA VAL A 200 32.91 -2.46 -35.64
C VAL A 200 32.65 -3.91 -35.24
N ALA A 201 32.03 -4.13 -34.07
CA ALA A 201 31.73 -5.49 -33.59
C ALA A 201 30.91 -6.30 -34.63
N TYR A 202 29.91 -5.65 -35.25
CA TYR A 202 29.07 -6.28 -36.29
C TYR A 202 29.75 -6.47 -37.62
N SER A 203 30.83 -5.72 -37.95
CA SER A 203 31.59 -5.84 -39.18
C SER A 203 32.63 -6.96 -39.14
N LEU A 204 33.03 -7.40 -37.94
CA LEU A 204 34.07 -8.45 -37.79
C LEU A 204 33.54 -9.82 -38.14
N ASN A 205 34.46 -10.67 -38.63
CA ASN A 205 34.27 -12.11 -38.75
C ASN A 205 34.62 -12.80 -37.41
N LYS A 206 34.07 -13.99 -37.18
CA LYS A 206 34.39 -14.80 -35.99
C LYS A 206 35.88 -15.02 -35.82
N GLY A 207 36.43 -14.69 -34.67
CA GLY A 207 37.85 -14.75 -34.33
C GLY A 207 38.66 -13.52 -34.76
N GLU A 208 38.10 -12.60 -35.53
CA GLU A 208 38.77 -11.40 -35.98
C GLU A 208 38.93 -10.37 -34.87
N ILE A 209 40.08 -9.65 -34.89
CA ILE A 209 40.41 -8.58 -33.94
C ILE A 209 40.42 -7.24 -34.67
N SER A 210 39.68 -6.26 -34.17
CA SER A 210 39.65 -4.91 -34.76
C SER A 210 40.94 -4.14 -34.53
N LYS A 211 41.18 -3.12 -35.35
CA LYS A 211 42.06 -2.00 -34.97
C LYS A 211 41.43 -1.26 -33.77
N PRO A 212 42.23 -0.44 -33.03
CA PRO A 212 41.66 0.42 -31.98
C PRO A 212 40.57 1.33 -32.55
N VAL A 213 39.42 1.38 -31.87
CA VAL A 213 38.22 2.17 -32.23
C VAL A 213 37.93 3.15 -31.12
N LEU A 214 37.89 4.43 -31.44
CA LEU A 214 37.55 5.47 -30.47
C LEU A 214 36.05 5.55 -30.24
N SER A 215 35.68 5.57 -28.98
CA SER A 215 34.31 5.79 -28.48
C SER A 215 34.28 6.90 -27.43
N PRO A 216 33.12 7.32 -26.91
CA PRO A 216 33.02 8.22 -25.75
C PRO A 216 33.76 7.73 -24.50
N TYR A 217 34.08 6.45 -24.38
CA TYR A 217 34.77 5.86 -23.21
C TYR A 217 36.27 5.70 -23.38
N GLY A 218 36.77 5.76 -24.64
CA GLY A 218 38.16 5.54 -24.96
C GLY A 218 38.34 4.65 -26.17
N TYR A 219 39.54 4.10 -26.33
CA TYR A 219 39.88 3.21 -27.41
C TYR A 219 39.54 1.75 -27.07
N HIS A 220 38.74 1.10 -27.94
CA HIS A 220 38.39 -0.32 -27.82
C HIS A 220 39.16 -1.11 -28.85
N ILE A 221 39.74 -2.25 -28.45
CA ILE A 221 40.21 -3.30 -29.35
C ILE A 221 39.24 -4.46 -29.19
N ILE A 222 38.54 -4.83 -30.24
CA ILE A 222 37.40 -5.73 -30.20
C ILE A 222 37.74 -7.04 -30.88
N ARG A 223 37.48 -8.17 -30.23
CA ARG A 223 37.50 -9.49 -30.86
C ARG A 223 36.08 -10.01 -30.97
N LEU A 224 35.68 -10.53 -32.10
CA LEU A 224 34.39 -11.19 -32.25
C LEU A 224 34.54 -12.68 -31.96
N ASP A 225 33.98 -13.12 -30.83
CA ASP A 225 34.00 -14.52 -30.41
C ASP A 225 32.98 -15.38 -31.16
N ASP A 226 31.76 -14.82 -31.34
CA ASP A 226 30.70 -15.50 -32.08
C ASP A 226 29.66 -14.52 -32.64
N LYS A 227 28.87 -14.98 -33.63
CA LYS A 227 27.77 -14.25 -34.27
C LYS A 227 26.67 -15.23 -34.62
N SER A 228 25.41 -14.87 -34.33
CA SER A 228 24.24 -15.71 -34.58
C SER A 228 23.03 -14.85 -34.93
N MET A 229 22.03 -15.46 -35.52
CA MET A 229 20.67 -14.93 -35.52
C MET A 229 20.12 -14.95 -34.12
N PHE A 230 19.00 -14.25 -33.90
CA PHE A 230 18.36 -14.21 -32.57
C PHE A 230 18.05 -15.62 -32.05
N PHE A 231 18.15 -15.81 -30.74
CA PHE A 231 17.93 -17.14 -30.14
C PHE A 231 16.52 -17.67 -30.37
N PRO A 232 16.33 -19.00 -30.44
CA PRO A 232 15.01 -19.61 -30.59
C PRO A 232 14.07 -19.25 -29.44
N TYR A 233 12.77 -19.17 -29.74
CA TYR A 233 11.72 -18.84 -28.75
C TYR A 233 11.81 -19.66 -27.48
N ASP A 234 11.97 -20.99 -27.60
CA ASP A 234 11.95 -21.90 -26.44
C ASP A 234 13.06 -21.59 -25.43
N SER A 235 14.19 -21.08 -25.88
CA SER A 235 15.31 -20.68 -25.01
C SER A 235 15.05 -19.34 -24.28
N LEU A 236 14.18 -18.50 -24.81
CA LEU A 236 13.86 -17.16 -24.28
C LEU A 236 12.49 -17.07 -23.61
N ARG A 237 11.65 -18.10 -23.76
CA ARG A 237 10.27 -18.11 -23.31
C ARG A 237 10.12 -17.74 -21.82
N SER A 238 10.94 -18.32 -20.96
CA SER A 238 10.90 -18.02 -19.52
C SER A 238 11.21 -16.56 -19.21
N ASP A 239 12.21 -16.00 -19.91
CA ASP A 239 12.61 -14.61 -19.72
C ASP A 239 11.54 -13.63 -20.25
N ILE A 240 10.90 -13.98 -21.38
CA ILE A 240 9.80 -13.20 -21.95
C ILE A 240 8.58 -13.20 -21.03
N LEU A 241 8.20 -14.36 -20.47
CA LEU A 241 7.10 -14.44 -19.49
C LEU A 241 7.43 -13.64 -18.24
N THR A 242 8.64 -13.72 -17.74
CA THR A 242 9.11 -12.88 -16.62
C THR A 242 9.06 -11.39 -16.95
N PHE A 243 9.39 -11.02 -18.18
CA PHE A 243 9.30 -9.64 -18.66
C PHE A 243 7.83 -9.17 -18.71
N ILE A 244 6.91 -10.01 -19.20
CA ILE A 244 5.47 -9.74 -19.24
C ILE A 244 4.96 -9.42 -17.81
N ASP A 245 5.34 -10.25 -16.83
CA ASP A 245 4.93 -10.10 -15.45
C ASP A 245 5.50 -8.82 -14.80
N ARG A 246 6.81 -8.60 -14.95
CA ARG A 246 7.49 -7.42 -14.39
C ARG A 246 7.03 -6.10 -14.98
N ARG A 247 6.59 -6.10 -16.23
CA ARG A 247 6.10 -4.90 -16.93
C ARG A 247 4.59 -4.70 -16.80
N GLY A 248 3.90 -5.58 -16.12
CA GLY A 248 2.44 -5.49 -15.94
C GLY A 248 1.68 -5.70 -17.26
N ILE A 249 2.27 -6.37 -18.25
CA ILE A 249 1.65 -6.57 -19.57
C ILE A 249 0.41 -7.45 -19.47
N ARG A 250 0.29 -8.31 -18.44
CA ARG A 250 -0.94 -9.08 -18.19
C ARG A 250 -2.17 -8.19 -18.04
N GLU A 251 -2.04 -7.06 -17.35
CA GLU A 251 -3.16 -6.12 -17.21
C GLU A 251 -3.60 -5.54 -18.56
N LYS A 252 -2.63 -5.26 -19.44
CA LYS A 252 -2.95 -4.83 -20.80
C LYS A 252 -3.68 -5.92 -21.60
N ILE A 253 -3.22 -7.17 -21.52
CA ILE A 253 -3.90 -8.30 -22.19
C ILE A 253 -5.34 -8.43 -21.68
N ILE A 254 -5.57 -8.27 -20.36
CA ILE A 254 -6.91 -8.29 -19.76
C ILE A 254 -7.75 -7.14 -20.30
N ASP A 255 -7.23 -5.92 -20.32
CA ASP A 255 -7.96 -4.75 -20.84
C ASP A 255 -8.33 -4.90 -22.30
N ASP A 256 -7.41 -5.33 -23.15
CA ASP A 256 -7.62 -5.59 -24.57
C ASP A 256 -8.72 -6.66 -24.76
N LYS A 257 -8.69 -7.72 -23.94
CA LYS A 257 -9.69 -8.81 -23.98
C LYS A 257 -11.07 -8.35 -23.54
N VAL A 258 -11.15 -7.58 -22.48
CA VAL A 258 -12.40 -6.99 -21.99
C VAL A 258 -12.99 -6.04 -23.03
N GLU A 259 -12.17 -5.20 -23.66
CA GLU A 259 -12.62 -4.32 -24.74
C GLU A 259 -13.11 -5.10 -25.96
N GLU A 260 -12.45 -6.19 -26.33
CA GLU A 260 -12.88 -7.07 -27.41
C GLU A 260 -14.28 -7.63 -27.13
N ILE A 261 -14.53 -8.14 -25.93
CA ILE A 261 -15.83 -8.69 -25.53
C ILE A 261 -16.91 -7.62 -25.55
N VAL A 262 -16.66 -6.44 -24.97
CA VAL A 262 -17.61 -5.32 -24.95
C VAL A 262 -17.95 -4.86 -26.37
N LYS A 263 -16.97 -4.76 -27.26
CA LYS A 263 -17.19 -4.38 -28.67
C LYS A 263 -17.98 -5.43 -29.44
N ALA A 264 -17.72 -6.72 -29.18
CA ALA A 264 -18.40 -7.81 -29.87
C ALA A 264 -19.89 -7.94 -29.46
N ASP A 265 -20.22 -7.70 -28.19
CA ASP A 265 -21.60 -7.74 -27.69
C ASP A 265 -22.41 -6.50 -28.09
N GLY A 266 -21.79 -5.32 -28.15
CA GLY A 266 -22.41 -4.04 -28.57
C GLY A 266 -23.46 -3.45 -27.63
N ASN A 267 -23.99 -4.24 -26.69
CA ASN A 267 -25.05 -3.87 -25.74
C ASN A 267 -24.61 -3.86 -24.29
N THR A 268 -23.41 -4.37 -24.00
CA THR A 268 -22.86 -4.41 -22.64
C THR A 268 -21.85 -3.29 -22.41
N THR A 269 -21.66 -2.93 -21.13
CA THR A 269 -20.59 -2.04 -20.70
C THR A 269 -19.54 -2.84 -19.95
N LYS A 270 -18.34 -2.29 -19.80
CA LYS A 270 -17.28 -2.91 -18.97
C LYS A 270 -17.81 -3.26 -17.56
N GLU A 271 -18.54 -2.35 -16.94
CA GLU A 271 -19.11 -2.53 -15.61
C GLU A 271 -20.10 -3.71 -15.56
N LYS A 272 -21.05 -3.76 -16.49
CA LYS A 272 -21.98 -4.88 -16.59
C LYS A 272 -21.29 -6.21 -16.85
N LEU A 273 -20.29 -6.22 -17.71
CA LEU A 273 -19.48 -7.41 -17.98
C LEU A 273 -18.78 -7.92 -16.70
N MET A 274 -18.19 -7.01 -15.90
CA MET A 274 -17.59 -7.36 -14.63
C MET A 274 -18.60 -7.93 -13.63
N GLU A 275 -19.79 -7.32 -13.52
CA GLU A 275 -20.87 -7.81 -12.66
C GLU A 275 -21.33 -9.21 -13.06
N GLN A 276 -21.61 -9.41 -14.35
CA GLN A 276 -22.02 -10.72 -14.88
C GLN A 276 -20.95 -11.78 -14.62
N ARG A 277 -19.69 -11.46 -14.87
CA ARG A 277 -18.57 -12.37 -14.63
C ARG A 277 -18.45 -12.73 -13.15
N ALA A 278 -18.61 -11.76 -12.25
CA ALA A 278 -18.59 -12.00 -10.81
C ALA A 278 -19.71 -12.98 -10.38
N ILE A 279 -20.93 -12.79 -10.91
CA ILE A 279 -22.07 -13.67 -10.64
C ILE A 279 -21.80 -15.09 -11.15
N GLU A 280 -21.32 -15.23 -12.39
CA GLU A 280 -21.00 -16.54 -13.00
C GLU A 280 -19.93 -17.31 -12.22
N LEU A 281 -18.90 -16.62 -11.78
CA LEU A 281 -17.80 -17.24 -11.03
C LEU A 281 -18.22 -17.59 -9.61
N SER A 282 -18.94 -16.69 -8.94
CA SER A 282 -19.47 -16.93 -7.59
C SER A 282 -20.47 -18.10 -7.53
N ALA A 283 -21.17 -18.37 -8.62
CA ALA A 283 -22.05 -19.55 -8.70
C ALA A 283 -21.28 -20.89 -8.79
N LYS A 284 -19.98 -20.85 -9.13
CA LYS A 284 -19.12 -22.04 -9.31
C LYS A 284 -18.06 -22.17 -8.21
N ASP A 285 -17.73 -21.07 -7.56
CA ASP A 285 -16.68 -20.96 -6.55
C ASP A 285 -17.26 -20.30 -5.29
N SER A 286 -17.51 -21.09 -4.27
CA SER A 286 -18.07 -20.63 -2.99
C SER A 286 -17.10 -19.74 -2.22
N ASP A 287 -15.79 -19.94 -2.35
CA ASP A 287 -14.79 -19.13 -1.66
C ASP A 287 -14.74 -17.73 -2.27
N LEU A 288 -14.79 -17.63 -3.60
CA LEU A 288 -14.90 -16.35 -4.28
C LEU A 288 -16.23 -15.64 -3.93
N ALA A 289 -17.35 -16.36 -3.89
CA ALA A 289 -18.65 -15.83 -3.50
C ALA A 289 -18.60 -15.23 -2.08
N ASN A 290 -18.02 -15.96 -1.14
CA ASN A 290 -17.87 -15.54 0.25
C ASN A 290 -16.90 -14.35 0.37
N LEU A 291 -15.81 -14.34 -0.38
CA LEU A 291 -14.85 -13.24 -0.39
C LEU A 291 -15.49 -11.94 -0.90
N ILE A 292 -16.22 -11.99 -2.02
CA ILE A 292 -16.92 -10.83 -2.57
C ILE A 292 -17.99 -10.31 -1.60
N ARG A 293 -18.77 -11.24 -0.98
CA ARG A 293 -19.78 -10.90 0.04
C ARG A 293 -19.15 -10.26 1.27
N GLU A 294 -18.09 -10.84 1.79
CA GLU A 294 -17.38 -10.30 2.97
C GLU A 294 -16.91 -8.86 2.73
N TYR A 295 -16.44 -8.57 1.52
CA TYR A 295 -16.03 -7.24 1.14
C TYR A 295 -17.22 -6.26 1.08
N HIS A 296 -18.28 -6.66 0.41
CA HIS A 296 -19.51 -5.88 0.34
C HIS A 296 -20.05 -5.56 1.73
N ASP A 297 -20.22 -6.57 2.55
CA ASP A 297 -20.74 -6.45 3.91
C ASP A 297 -19.76 -5.69 4.83
N GLY A 298 -18.44 -5.86 4.63
CA GLY A 298 -17.40 -5.15 5.37
C GLY A 298 -17.41 -3.65 5.12
N LEU A 299 -17.58 -3.22 3.88
CA LEU A 299 -17.74 -1.82 3.52
C LEU A 299 -19.01 -1.22 4.14
N LEU A 300 -20.13 -1.94 4.06
CA LEU A 300 -21.39 -1.52 4.71
C LEU A 300 -21.23 -1.40 6.23
N LEU A 301 -20.59 -2.38 6.85
CA LEU A 301 -20.30 -2.38 8.28
C LEU A 301 -19.45 -1.19 8.69
N TYR A 302 -18.42 -0.86 7.90
CA TYR A 302 -17.57 0.29 8.16
C TYR A 302 -18.37 1.60 8.11
N GLU A 303 -19.08 1.84 7.02
CA GLU A 303 -19.86 3.08 6.81
C GLU A 303 -20.90 3.29 7.90
N ILE A 304 -21.69 2.27 8.22
CA ILE A 304 -22.75 2.38 9.24
C ILE A 304 -22.16 2.51 10.64
N SER A 305 -21.08 1.80 10.97
CA SER A 305 -20.43 1.91 12.28
C SER A 305 -19.76 3.27 12.46
N ASN A 306 -19.17 3.82 11.38
CA ASN A 306 -18.61 5.15 11.41
C ASN A 306 -19.67 6.21 11.74
N SER A 307 -20.84 6.17 11.08
CA SER A 307 -21.92 7.14 11.28
C SER A 307 -22.61 6.95 12.62
N GLU A 308 -22.91 5.71 13.05
CA GLU A 308 -23.69 5.43 14.25
C GLU A 308 -22.88 5.47 15.55
N VAL A 309 -21.58 5.18 15.47
CA VAL A 309 -20.73 5.02 16.65
C VAL A 309 -19.50 5.93 16.64
N TRP A 310 -18.59 5.78 15.66
CA TRP A 310 -17.26 6.36 15.77
C TRP A 310 -17.25 7.86 15.59
N ASP A 311 -17.83 8.36 14.50
CA ASP A 311 -17.95 9.80 14.23
C ASP A 311 -18.82 10.50 15.29
N LYS A 312 -19.90 9.83 15.71
CA LYS A 312 -20.79 10.32 16.75
C LYS A 312 -20.04 10.48 18.08
N ALA A 313 -19.34 9.42 18.52
CA ALA A 313 -18.53 9.49 19.73
C ALA A 313 -17.43 10.55 19.65
N ALA A 314 -16.77 10.68 18.50
CA ALA A 314 -15.67 11.63 18.32
C ALA A 314 -16.13 13.11 18.36
N LYS A 315 -17.36 13.40 17.93
CA LYS A 315 -17.90 14.76 17.74
C LYS A 315 -18.89 15.18 18.84
N ASP A 316 -19.44 14.24 19.61
CA ASP A 316 -20.44 14.52 20.66
C ASP A 316 -19.77 14.99 21.97
N GLU A 317 -19.32 16.23 21.98
CA GLU A 317 -18.67 16.85 23.14
C GLU A 317 -19.57 16.82 24.40
N ALA A 318 -20.88 17.00 24.23
CA ALA A 318 -21.85 16.97 25.32
C ALA A 318 -22.02 15.55 25.87
N GLY A 319 -22.12 14.55 24.99
CA GLY A 319 -22.17 13.14 25.35
C GLY A 319 -20.93 12.68 26.09
N LEU A 320 -19.74 13.03 25.57
CA LEU A 320 -18.45 12.74 26.21
C LEU A 320 -18.34 13.35 27.62
N ALA A 321 -18.74 14.62 27.78
CA ALA A 321 -18.74 15.29 29.08
C ALA A 321 -19.69 14.61 30.06
N ASN A 322 -20.89 14.25 29.60
CA ASN A 322 -21.89 13.57 30.41
C ASN A 322 -21.48 12.15 30.80
N TYR A 323 -20.91 11.40 29.81
CA TYR A 323 -20.37 10.06 30.03
C TYR A 323 -19.27 10.08 31.10
N PHE A 324 -18.30 11.00 30.96
CA PHE A 324 -17.24 11.18 31.94
C PHE A 324 -17.79 11.50 33.32
N LYS A 325 -18.77 12.44 33.41
CA LYS A 325 -19.38 12.82 34.69
C LYS A 325 -20.02 11.63 35.42
N LYS A 326 -20.74 10.78 34.66
CA LYS A 326 -21.41 9.58 35.21
C LYS A 326 -20.39 8.52 35.64
N ASN A 327 -19.29 8.38 34.91
CA ASN A 327 -18.29 7.32 35.07
C ASN A 327 -16.97 7.82 35.71
N LYS A 328 -16.98 9.02 36.31
CA LYS A 328 -15.76 9.72 36.75
C LYS A 328 -14.82 8.89 37.63
N LYS A 329 -15.38 8.00 38.45
CA LYS A 329 -14.60 7.13 39.37
C LYS A 329 -13.71 6.12 38.62
N ARG A 330 -14.02 5.80 37.37
CA ARG A 330 -13.22 4.89 36.52
C ARG A 330 -11.92 5.54 35.99
N TYR A 331 -11.90 6.89 35.92
CA TYR A 331 -10.79 7.63 35.33
C TYR A 331 -9.84 8.12 36.42
N THR A 332 -8.77 7.41 36.62
CA THR A 332 -7.72 7.71 37.59
C THR A 332 -6.36 7.77 36.92
N TRP A 333 -5.43 8.44 37.56
CA TRP A 333 -4.02 8.42 37.19
C TRP A 333 -3.21 7.73 38.28
N ASP A 334 -2.14 7.08 37.90
CA ASP A 334 -1.14 6.44 38.75
C ASP A 334 -0.38 7.46 39.60
N SER A 335 -0.26 8.69 39.11
CA SER A 335 0.45 9.79 39.78
C SER A 335 -0.18 11.14 39.41
N PRO A 336 0.03 12.20 40.21
CA PRO A 336 -0.42 13.55 39.86
C PRO A 336 0.18 14.02 38.55
N ARG A 337 -0.60 14.77 37.75
CA ARG A 337 -0.18 15.33 36.47
C ARG A 337 -0.28 16.86 36.45
N PHE A 338 0.64 17.49 35.73
CA PHE A 338 0.58 18.92 35.49
C PHE A 338 -0.21 19.23 34.21
N LYS A 339 -1.37 19.85 34.35
CA LYS A 339 -2.14 20.38 33.22
C LYS A 339 -1.74 21.83 33.01
N GLY A 340 -1.02 22.10 31.91
CA GLY A 340 -0.46 23.41 31.68
C GLY A 340 0.40 23.48 30.43
N MET A 341 1.36 24.39 30.47
CA MET A 341 2.34 24.55 29.41
C MET A 341 3.74 24.76 29.97
N ALA A 342 4.73 24.19 29.29
CA ALA A 342 6.13 24.57 29.33
C ALA A 342 6.39 25.51 28.16
N TYR A 343 7.05 26.63 28.38
CA TYR A 343 7.30 27.59 27.31
C TYR A 343 8.63 28.31 27.46
N HIS A 344 9.16 28.72 26.31
CA HIS A 344 10.42 29.44 26.17
C HIS A 344 10.15 30.76 25.47
N VAL A 345 10.77 31.83 25.91
CA VAL A 345 10.59 33.16 25.36
C VAL A 345 11.93 33.86 25.08
N LYS A 346 11.92 34.81 24.16
CA LYS A 346 13.10 35.64 23.85
C LYS A 346 13.29 36.78 24.83
N ASP A 347 12.17 37.34 25.31
CA ASP A 347 12.17 38.53 26.18
C ASP A 347 11.53 38.18 27.53
N GLN A 348 12.11 38.67 28.63
CA GLN A 348 11.61 38.51 29.99
C GLN A 348 10.19 39.06 30.20
N ALA A 349 9.81 40.09 29.45
CA ALA A 349 8.47 40.67 29.49
C ALA A 349 7.40 39.67 29.00
N ASP A 350 7.76 38.82 28.05
CA ASP A 350 6.83 37.80 27.51
C ASP A 350 6.48 36.71 28.50
N VAL A 351 7.29 36.48 29.54
CA VAL A 351 6.95 35.48 30.59
C VAL A 351 5.63 35.86 31.29
N LYS A 352 5.44 37.11 31.66
CA LYS A 352 4.21 37.62 32.29
C LYS A 352 3.07 37.78 31.27
N ALA A 353 3.40 38.24 30.05
CA ALA A 353 2.41 38.44 28.98
C ALA A 353 1.76 37.14 28.55
N VAL A 354 2.52 36.05 28.37
CA VAL A 354 2.02 34.70 28.03
C VAL A 354 1.04 34.17 29.09
N LYS A 355 1.39 34.29 30.38
CA LYS A 355 0.50 33.90 31.50
C LYS A 355 -0.80 34.71 31.48
N LYS A 356 -0.72 36.05 31.30
CA LYS A 356 -1.87 36.92 31.23
C LYS A 356 -2.77 36.62 30.04
N CYS A 357 -2.20 36.26 28.90
CA CYS A 357 -2.89 35.98 27.66
C CYS A 357 -3.84 34.77 27.78
N VAL A 358 -3.50 33.75 28.58
CA VAL A 358 -4.30 32.50 28.73
C VAL A 358 -5.07 32.43 30.07
N LYS A 359 -4.84 33.37 30.98
CA LYS A 359 -5.53 33.38 32.28
C LYS A 359 -7.05 33.52 32.10
N GLY A 360 -7.80 32.58 32.66
CA GLY A 360 -9.27 32.58 32.58
C GLY A 360 -9.84 31.94 31.32
N LEU A 361 -8.98 31.59 30.33
CA LEU A 361 -9.43 30.86 29.15
C LEU A 361 -9.50 29.35 29.39
N ALA A 362 -10.43 28.68 28.72
CA ALA A 362 -10.46 27.23 28.64
C ALA A 362 -9.16 26.67 28.04
N PHE A 363 -8.71 25.54 28.57
CA PHE A 363 -7.39 24.98 28.24
C PHE A 363 -7.21 24.69 26.74
N ASP A 364 -8.26 24.25 26.05
CA ASP A 364 -8.26 23.98 24.61
C ASP A 364 -7.97 25.25 23.80
N LYS A 365 -8.40 26.42 24.22
CA LYS A 365 -8.21 27.70 23.54
C LYS A 365 -6.81 28.32 23.70
N TRP A 366 -5.99 27.78 24.60
CA TRP A 366 -4.68 28.37 24.88
C TRP A 366 -3.76 28.37 23.64
N ALA A 367 -3.67 27.26 22.90
CA ALA A 367 -2.76 27.13 21.77
C ALA A 367 -3.05 28.19 20.69
N GLU A 368 -4.31 28.31 20.30
CA GLU A 368 -4.73 29.29 19.28
C GLU A 368 -4.53 30.71 19.74
N ARG A 369 -4.89 31.04 20.99
CA ARG A 369 -4.67 32.38 21.56
C ARG A 369 -3.19 32.75 21.60
N LEU A 370 -2.32 31.84 22.01
CA LEU A 370 -0.87 32.07 22.05
C LEU A 370 -0.31 32.22 20.65
N ARG A 371 -0.72 31.39 19.71
CA ARG A 371 -0.30 31.48 18.32
C ARG A 371 -0.64 32.84 17.71
N THR A 372 -1.87 33.28 17.85
CA THR A 372 -2.35 34.53 17.26
C THR A 372 -1.78 35.79 17.94
N THR A 373 -1.41 35.69 19.24
CA THR A 373 -0.90 36.84 19.99
C THR A 373 0.63 37.00 19.88
N PHE A 374 1.39 35.90 19.84
CA PHE A 374 2.85 35.94 19.93
C PHE A 374 3.56 35.43 18.69
N ASN A 375 2.90 34.69 17.83
CA ASN A 375 3.50 34.03 16.66
C ASN A 375 2.65 34.20 15.39
N ALA A 376 1.85 35.28 15.30
CA ALA A 376 0.94 35.52 14.16
C ALA A 376 1.67 35.79 12.85
N ASP A 377 2.77 36.54 12.91
CA ASP A 377 3.55 36.97 11.77
C ASP A 377 4.81 36.12 11.58
N SER A 378 5.68 36.51 10.68
CA SER A 378 6.98 35.85 10.44
C SER A 378 7.90 35.81 11.68
N VAL A 379 7.64 36.66 12.68
CA VAL A 379 8.41 36.71 13.93
C VAL A 379 7.81 35.81 14.98
N LYS A 380 8.47 34.68 15.30
CA LYS A 380 8.11 33.80 16.40
C LYS A 380 8.75 34.30 17.70
N ARG A 381 7.92 34.76 18.64
CA ARG A 381 8.37 35.30 19.93
C ARG A 381 8.49 34.27 21.02
N ILE A 382 7.66 33.17 20.93
CA ILE A 382 7.59 32.14 21.97
C ILE A 382 7.57 30.76 21.36
N ARG A 383 8.09 29.77 22.11
CA ARG A 383 7.92 28.35 21.85
C ARG A 383 7.15 27.73 23.03
N VAL A 384 6.09 27.00 22.74
CA VAL A 384 5.17 26.47 23.77
C VAL A 384 4.91 25.00 23.53
N GLU A 385 5.02 24.22 24.59
CA GLU A 385 4.52 22.85 24.68
C GLU A 385 3.38 22.83 25.72
N LYS A 386 2.16 22.58 25.23
CA LYS A 386 0.94 22.55 26.04
C LYS A 386 0.47 21.10 26.19
N GLY A 387 0.19 20.67 27.41
CA GLY A 387 -0.20 19.30 27.63
C GLY A 387 -0.63 18.99 29.07
N ILE A 388 -0.82 17.69 29.31
CA ILE A 388 -1.00 17.09 30.63
C ILE A 388 0.20 16.18 30.86
N PHE A 389 1.13 16.65 31.64
CA PHE A 389 2.45 16.02 31.84
C PHE A 389 2.45 15.20 33.14
N LYS A 390 2.94 13.99 33.07
CA LYS A 390 3.43 13.28 34.24
C LYS A 390 4.92 13.54 34.44
N GLN A 391 5.43 13.21 35.59
CA GLN A 391 6.87 13.27 35.84
C GLN A 391 7.62 12.39 34.85
N GLY A 392 8.61 12.99 34.17
CA GLY A 392 9.41 12.37 33.11
C GLY A 392 9.00 12.77 31.68
N ASP A 393 7.83 13.37 31.48
CA ASP A 393 7.37 13.75 30.15
C ASP A 393 8.06 15.00 29.58
N ASN A 394 8.40 15.96 30.47
CA ASN A 394 9.02 17.23 30.04
C ASN A 394 10.04 17.71 31.09
N PRO A 395 11.33 17.86 30.75
CA PRO A 395 12.37 18.24 31.72
C PRO A 395 12.13 19.60 32.39
N LEU A 396 11.53 20.57 31.70
CA LEU A 396 11.21 21.86 32.28
C LEU A 396 10.10 21.76 33.32
N VAL A 397 9.06 20.97 33.04
CA VAL A 397 8.00 20.67 33.99
C VAL A 397 8.55 19.89 35.17
N ASP A 398 9.43 18.93 34.95
CA ASP A 398 10.08 18.13 36.00
C ASP A 398 10.85 19.04 36.97
N ARG A 399 11.64 19.98 36.43
CA ARG A 399 12.41 20.94 37.23
C ARG A 399 11.50 21.91 38.00
N ASP A 400 10.61 22.58 37.28
CA ASP A 400 9.87 23.74 37.81
C ASP A 400 8.64 23.35 38.63
N VAL A 401 7.96 22.27 38.24
CA VAL A 401 6.67 21.84 38.86
C VAL A 401 6.89 20.67 39.79
N PHE A 402 7.49 19.58 39.32
CA PHE A 402 7.69 18.37 40.11
C PHE A 402 8.93 18.42 41.01
N LYS A 403 9.77 19.49 40.89
CA LYS A 403 10.94 19.72 41.72
C LYS A 403 11.97 18.59 41.68
N LYS A 404 12.09 17.93 40.52
CA LYS A 404 13.04 16.84 40.30
C LYS A 404 14.46 17.42 40.21
N LYS A 405 15.33 17.06 41.16
CA LYS A 405 16.69 17.65 41.35
C LYS A 405 17.63 17.36 40.18
N ASP A 406 17.47 16.24 39.50
CA ASP A 406 18.31 15.75 38.41
C ASP A 406 17.72 16.08 37.01
N ALA A 407 16.64 16.85 36.93
CA ALA A 407 16.04 17.24 35.66
C ALA A 407 16.98 18.16 34.87
N LYS A 408 17.48 17.68 33.74
CA LYS A 408 18.37 18.44 32.83
C LYS A 408 17.55 19.10 31.74
N VAL A 409 17.37 20.41 31.83
CA VAL A 409 16.74 21.22 30.78
C VAL A 409 17.83 21.69 29.81
N THR A 410 17.71 21.32 28.55
CA THR A 410 18.63 21.78 27.49
C THR A 410 18.32 23.23 27.17
N PRO A 411 19.28 24.17 27.31
CA PRO A 411 19.06 25.58 26.98
C PRO A 411 18.70 25.75 25.51
N ASN A 412 17.67 26.55 25.24
CA ASN A 412 17.31 26.95 23.89
C ASN A 412 17.98 28.28 23.54
N LYS A 413 18.93 28.27 22.59
CA LYS A 413 19.69 29.49 22.22
C LYS A 413 18.81 30.63 21.69
N ASP A 414 17.74 30.29 20.96
CA ASP A 414 16.83 31.26 20.37
C ASP A 414 15.78 31.78 21.35
N TYR A 415 15.49 30.99 22.40
CA TYR A 415 14.50 31.31 23.45
C TYR A 415 15.08 30.98 24.82
N PRO A 416 16.01 31.80 25.35
CA PRO A 416 16.83 31.46 26.50
C PRO A 416 16.10 31.48 27.84
N ILE A 417 14.87 31.96 27.88
CA ILE A 417 14.12 32.16 29.13
C ILE A 417 13.00 31.11 29.22
N ASP A 418 13.08 30.25 30.21
CA ASP A 418 12.17 29.15 30.49
C ASP A 418 11.08 29.57 31.47
N ALA A 419 9.86 29.07 31.28
CA ALA A 419 8.79 29.21 32.26
C ALA A 419 7.72 28.12 32.13
N THR A 420 6.95 27.94 33.20
CA THR A 420 5.79 27.07 33.21
C THR A 420 4.55 27.83 33.69
N TYR A 421 3.36 27.40 33.24
CA TYR A 421 2.10 27.91 33.71
C TYR A 421 1.01 26.85 33.62
N GLY A 422 0.31 26.59 34.73
CA GLY A 422 -0.72 25.58 34.84
C GLY A 422 -0.98 25.18 36.28
N LYS A 423 -1.55 23.99 36.48
CA LYS A 423 -1.85 23.46 37.80
C LYS A 423 -1.60 21.94 37.85
N VAL A 424 -1.19 21.46 39.02
CA VAL A 424 -1.10 20.03 39.29
C VAL A 424 -2.50 19.49 39.66
N LEU A 425 -2.89 18.41 39.00
CA LEU A 425 -4.12 17.67 39.25
C LEU A 425 -3.79 16.28 39.76
N LYS A 426 -4.51 15.84 40.81
CA LYS A 426 -4.38 14.49 41.38
C LYS A 426 -5.14 13.43 40.57
N ALA A 427 -6.17 13.82 39.85
CA ALA A 427 -7.01 12.98 39.00
C ALA A 427 -7.64 13.82 37.88
N PRO A 428 -8.14 13.23 36.82
CA PRO A 428 -8.86 13.92 35.76
C PRO A 428 -10.05 14.71 36.30
N LYS A 429 -10.25 15.93 35.81
CA LYS A 429 -11.35 16.81 36.23
C LYS A 429 -12.46 16.90 35.21
N GLU A 430 -12.10 16.75 33.94
CA GLU A 430 -12.99 16.80 32.78
C GLU A 430 -12.58 15.74 31.75
N TYR A 431 -13.51 15.40 30.84
CA TYR A 431 -13.27 14.35 29.86
C TYR A 431 -12.05 14.63 28.96
N SER A 432 -11.78 15.89 28.67
CA SER A 432 -10.64 16.31 27.86
C SER A 432 -9.28 15.94 28.50
N ASP A 433 -9.22 15.73 29.81
CA ASP A 433 -8.01 15.32 30.52
C ASP A 433 -7.61 13.86 30.20
N VAL A 434 -8.57 13.06 29.76
CA VAL A 434 -8.42 11.64 29.40
C VAL A 434 -9.27 11.30 28.17
N ARG A 435 -9.33 12.25 27.20
CA ARG A 435 -10.22 12.18 26.03
C ARG A 435 -10.18 10.83 25.31
N GLY A 436 -9.00 10.29 25.06
CA GLY A 436 -8.87 9.01 24.35
C GLY A 436 -9.57 7.85 25.05
N GLN A 437 -9.42 7.74 26.36
CA GLN A 437 -10.09 6.71 27.16
C GLN A 437 -11.60 6.92 27.18
N VAL A 438 -12.06 8.17 27.38
CA VAL A 438 -13.49 8.49 27.41
C VAL A 438 -14.16 8.24 26.06
N VAL A 439 -13.50 8.59 24.96
CA VAL A 439 -14.02 8.31 23.60
C VAL A 439 -14.16 6.81 23.38
N ALA A 440 -13.14 6.00 23.71
CA ALA A 440 -13.21 4.55 23.57
C ALA A 440 -14.34 3.92 24.40
N ASP A 441 -14.43 4.28 25.69
CA ASP A 441 -15.49 3.76 26.57
C ASP A 441 -16.90 4.23 26.12
N TYR A 442 -17.00 5.43 25.57
CA TYR A 442 -18.25 5.97 25.05
C TYR A 442 -18.66 5.31 23.73
N GLN A 443 -17.69 5.01 22.87
CA GLN A 443 -17.93 4.18 21.68
C GLN A 443 -18.49 2.81 22.06
N ASP A 444 -17.91 2.15 23.05
CA ASP A 444 -18.39 0.85 23.54
C ASP A 444 -19.84 0.94 24.06
N GLN A 445 -20.20 2.03 24.74
CA GLN A 445 -21.58 2.24 25.18
C GLN A 445 -22.51 2.44 23.98
N LEU A 446 -22.18 3.33 23.07
CA LEU A 446 -22.99 3.60 21.86
C LEU A 446 -23.21 2.34 21.04
N GLU A 447 -22.14 1.54 20.87
CA GLU A 447 -22.16 0.25 20.17
C GLU A 447 -23.17 -0.72 20.83
N LYS A 448 -23.08 -0.90 22.14
CA LYS A 448 -24.00 -1.79 22.90
C LYS A 448 -25.45 -1.33 22.80
N GLU A 449 -25.69 -0.03 22.95
CA GLU A 449 -27.02 0.56 22.83
C GLU A 449 -27.58 0.42 21.42
N TRP A 450 -26.73 0.60 20.39
CA TRP A 450 -27.10 0.45 19.00
C TRP A 450 -27.45 -1.01 18.67
N VAL A 451 -26.59 -1.97 19.02
CA VAL A 451 -26.86 -3.39 18.83
C VAL A 451 -28.16 -3.83 19.55
N ALA A 452 -28.40 -3.34 20.75
CA ALA A 452 -29.66 -3.63 21.48
C ALA A 452 -30.88 -3.12 20.70
N ARG A 453 -30.83 -1.90 20.13
CA ARG A 453 -31.89 -1.36 19.25
C ARG A 453 -32.07 -2.19 17.98
N LEU A 454 -30.97 -2.63 17.35
CA LEU A 454 -31.03 -3.48 16.15
C LEU A 454 -31.69 -4.83 16.44
N ARG A 455 -31.35 -5.47 17.57
CA ARG A 455 -31.99 -6.72 18.01
C ARG A 455 -33.47 -6.59 18.32
N GLN A 456 -33.94 -5.40 18.68
CA GLN A 456 -35.36 -5.12 18.83
C GLN A 456 -36.07 -4.85 17.51
N ARG A 457 -35.36 -4.24 16.57
CA ARG A 457 -35.90 -3.83 15.24
C ARG A 457 -36.01 -4.98 14.28
N TYR A 458 -34.98 -5.85 14.23
CA TYR A 458 -34.85 -6.91 13.24
C TYR A 458 -35.09 -8.28 13.86
N ALA A 459 -35.98 -9.06 13.22
CA ALA A 459 -36.21 -10.43 13.63
C ALA A 459 -34.98 -11.31 13.30
N VAL A 460 -34.56 -12.10 14.28
CA VAL A 460 -33.47 -13.08 14.13
C VAL A 460 -34.00 -14.46 14.47
N VAL A 461 -33.88 -15.41 13.55
CA VAL A 461 -34.23 -16.81 13.78
C VAL A 461 -33.04 -17.69 13.48
N VAL A 462 -32.55 -18.43 14.47
CA VAL A 462 -31.42 -19.36 14.33
C VAL A 462 -31.93 -20.78 14.25
N ASN A 463 -31.52 -21.51 13.23
CA ASN A 463 -31.75 -22.92 13.10
C ASN A 463 -30.69 -23.72 13.88
N LYS A 464 -31.05 -24.15 15.08
CA LYS A 464 -30.12 -24.82 16.00
C LYS A 464 -29.62 -26.15 15.47
N ASP A 465 -30.45 -26.88 14.69
CA ASP A 465 -30.08 -28.17 14.11
C ASP A 465 -29.00 -27.99 13.05
N VAL A 466 -29.13 -26.94 12.20
CA VAL A 466 -28.11 -26.61 11.21
C VAL A 466 -26.85 -26.05 11.91
N LEU A 467 -27.00 -25.21 12.94
CA LEU A 467 -25.87 -24.68 13.70
C LEU A 467 -25.01 -25.79 14.32
N ALA A 468 -25.65 -26.88 14.80
CA ALA A 468 -24.95 -28.05 15.36
C ALA A 468 -24.11 -28.81 14.33
N THR A 469 -24.32 -28.61 13.01
CA THR A 469 -23.59 -29.27 11.92
C THR A 469 -22.39 -28.46 11.41
N VAL A 470 -22.15 -27.28 11.95
CA VAL A 470 -21.01 -26.42 11.56
C VAL A 470 -19.69 -27.19 11.65
N ASN A 471 -18.95 -27.26 10.54
CA ASN A 471 -17.69 -28.03 10.38
C ASN A 471 -17.80 -29.52 10.66
N LYS A 472 -19.00 -30.14 10.52
CA LYS A 472 -19.25 -31.58 10.79
C LYS A 472 -19.93 -32.30 9.62
N HIS A 473 -19.83 -31.81 8.38
CA HIS A 473 -20.49 -32.37 7.19
C HIS A 473 -19.47 -32.74 6.12
#